data_11e4a05f6031acfbe96a3ea307575594
#
_entry.id   11e4a05f6031acfbe96a3ea307575594
#
_cell.length_a   1.000
_cell.length_b   1.000
_cell.length_c   1.000
_cell.angle_alpha   90.00
_cell.angle_beta   90.00
_cell.angle_gamma   90.00
#
_symmetry.space_group_name_H-M   'P 1'
#
loop_
_entity.id
_entity.type
_entity.pdbx_description
1 polymer ?
#
loop_
_entity_poly.entity_id
_entity_poly.type
_entity_poly.pdbx_seq_one_letter_code
_entity_poly.pdbx_strand_id
1 'polypeptide(L)' 'LGRQSAAVIVISVILGFIIAGVDYLLQIGLTYIVG' A
#
# COMPACT_ATOMS: atom_id res chain seq x y z
N LEU A 1 2.21 -21.69 13.92
CA LEU A 1 2.64 -20.60 14.77
C LEU A 1 4.12 -20.27 14.62
N GLY A 2 4.60 -20.23 13.41
CA GLY A 2 5.99 -19.89 13.18
C GLY A 2 6.17 -18.40 12.95
N ARG A 3 7.29 -17.86 13.39
CA ARG A 3 7.65 -16.47 13.11
C ARG A 3 7.76 -16.22 11.62
N GLN A 4 8.11 -17.26 10.86
CA GLN A 4 8.27 -17.14 9.41
C GLN A 4 6.95 -16.76 8.75
N SER A 5 5.87 -17.40 9.17
CA SER A 5 4.56 -17.08 8.61
C SER A 5 4.14 -15.67 8.97
N ALA A 6 4.38 -15.25 10.19
CA ALA A 6 4.05 -13.90 10.62
C ALA A 6 4.86 -12.87 9.84
N ALA A 7 6.14 -13.13 9.60
CA ALA A 7 6.99 -12.21 8.86
C ALA A 7 6.48 -12.01 7.44
N VAL A 8 6.10 -13.09 6.77
CA VAL A 8 5.59 -13.01 5.40
C VAL A 8 4.30 -12.18 5.37
N ILE A 9 3.42 -12.41 6.32
CA ILE A 9 2.15 -11.67 6.38
C ILE A 9 2.42 -10.18 6.61
N VAL A 10 3.29 -9.87 7.56
CA VAL A 10 3.60 -8.47 7.87
C VAL A 10 4.21 -7.76 6.66
N ILE A 11 5.17 -8.39 6.01
CA ILE A 11 5.81 -7.80 4.84
C ILE A 11 4.79 -7.60 3.72
N SER A 12 3.92 -8.57 3.50
CA SER A 12 2.88 -8.46 2.47
C SER A 12 1.93 -7.30 2.75
N VAL A 13 1.53 -7.14 4.00
CA VAL A 13 0.64 -6.04 4.40
C VAL A 13 1.33 -4.70 4.19
N ILE A 14 2.59 -4.59 4.58
CA ILE A 14 3.34 -3.35 4.42
C ILE A 14 3.47 -2.98 2.95
N LEU A 15 3.85 -3.94 2.11
CA LEU A 15 4.01 -3.69 0.68
C LEU A 15 2.67 -3.30 0.05
N GLY A 16 1.62 -4.01 0.37
CA GLY A 16 0.29 -3.69 -0.14
C GLY A 16 -0.16 -2.31 0.30
N PHE A 17 0.14 -1.94 1.53
CA PHE A 17 -0.22 -0.62 2.05
C PHE A 17 0.51 0.49 1.30
N ILE A 18 1.80 0.28 1.03
CA ILE A 18 2.60 1.27 0.30
C ILE A 18 2.04 1.45 -1.12
N ILE A 19 1.78 0.35 -1.81
CA ILE A 19 1.25 0.40 -3.17
C ILE A 19 -0.11 1.08 -3.19
N ALA A 20 -0.99 0.72 -2.27
CA ALA A 20 -2.31 1.32 -2.18
C ALA A 20 -2.22 2.81 -1.87
N GLY A 21 -1.31 3.20 -0.99
CA GLY A 21 -1.10 4.60 -0.65
C GLY A 21 -0.66 5.41 -1.85
N VAL A 22 0.30 4.91 -2.61
CA VAL A 22 0.79 5.59 -3.81
C VAL A 22 -0.34 5.71 -4.84
N ASP A 23 -1.08 4.64 -5.04
CA ASP A 23 -2.19 4.63 -6.00
C ASP A 23 -3.25 5.66 -5.61
N TYR A 24 -3.56 5.73 -4.33
CA TYR A 24 -4.53 6.69 -3.81
C TYR A 24 -4.07 8.12 -4.01
N LEU A 25 -2.80 8.38 -3.72
CA LEU A 25 -2.24 9.72 -3.89
C LEU A 25 -2.24 10.15 -5.35
N LEU A 26 -1.92 9.25 -6.25
CA LEU A 26 -1.95 9.55 -7.69
C LEU A 26 -3.37 9.91 -8.13
N GLN A 27 -4.34 9.19 -7.62
CA GLN A 27 -5.74 9.44 -7.97
C GLN A 27 -6.19 10.82 -7.50
N ILE A 28 -5.85 11.16 -6.27
CA ILE A 28 -6.20 12.47 -5.72
C ILE A 28 -5.47 13.58 -6.47
N GLY A 29 -4.19 13.36 -6.77
CA GLY A 29 -3.39 14.33 -7.49
C GLY A 29 -3.97 14.66 -8.85
N LEU A 30 -4.38 13.63 -9.58
CA LEU A 30 -4.99 13.84 -10.88
C LEU A 30 -6.30 14.62 -10.77
N THR A 31 -7.10 14.30 -9.77
CA THR A 31 -8.37 14.99 -9.54
C THR A 31 -8.12 16.47 -9.21
N TYR A 32 -7.11 16.74 -8.42
CA TYR A 32 -6.79 18.13 -8.07
C TYR A 32 -6.28 18.92 -9.27
N ILE A 33 -5.48 18.30 -10.12
CA ILE A 33 -4.91 19.00 -11.28
C ILE A 33 -5.97 19.22 -12.34
N VAL A 34 -6.79 18.23 -12.59
CA VAL A 34 -7.82 18.33 -13.64
C VAL A 34 -9.01 19.13 -13.16
N GLY A 35 -9.26 19.05 -11.88
CA GLY A 35 -10.35 19.79 -11.45
C GLY A 35 -11.17 19.77 -10.53
#